data_3702f52af1ad16e1eb8ffd8c12187769
#
_entry.id   3702f52af1ad16e1eb8ffd8c12187769
#
_cell.length_a   1.000
_cell.length_b   1.000
_cell.length_c   1.000
_cell.angle_alpha   90.00
_cell.angle_beta   90.00
_cell.angle_gamma   90.00
#
_symmetry.space_group_name_H-M   'P 1'
#
loop_
_entity.id
_entity.type
_entity.pdbx_description
1 polymer ?
#
loop_
_entity_poly.entity_id
_entity_poly.type
_entity_poly.pdbx_seq_one_letter_code
_entity_poly.pdbx_strand_id
1 'polypeptide(L)'
;MPELPEVETIARGLAKRVTGDVIESVWLGSKPEPLKSPARVIAATLENARITAVQRMGKHIVFDLDRKRRLAKWRRGSLTRAGRVGDPPPHNSSLRYAQWIVHLGMTGKLLVCPADADVEKHTHAILKLASGRELRFVDPRRFGRLSVSQNGDFEAAGSEPLELELEKFVTLFQGRKTPIKSALLNQNLLRGVGNIYADESLFRAGIRPRRRAATLTREQLRKLYLSVQEVLKEAISLGGSSISDYVDADGAEGFFQLQHRVYGREGEPCLVCKTPIKRIVIAGRSSHYCPKCQK
;
A
#
# COMPACT_ATOMS: atom_id res chain seq x y z
N MET A 1 -8.31 0.53 -8.08
CA MET A 1 -7.66 0.17 -6.80
C MET A 1 -6.22 0.61 -6.89
N PRO A 2 -5.75 1.46 -6.02
CA PRO A 2 -4.34 1.83 -5.99
C PRO A 2 -3.43 0.59 -5.94
N GLU A 3 -2.47 0.52 -6.84
CA GLU A 3 -1.44 -0.51 -6.92
C GLU A 3 -0.11 0.06 -6.39
N LEU A 4 1.01 -0.61 -6.58
CA LEU A 4 2.30 -0.19 -6.04
C LEU A 4 2.68 1.26 -6.38
N PRO A 5 2.62 1.74 -7.64
CA PRO A 5 3.04 3.10 -7.96
C PRO A 5 2.19 4.18 -7.28
N GLU A 6 0.86 4.00 -7.24
CA GLU A 6 -0.05 4.94 -6.58
C GLU A 6 0.23 5.01 -5.08
N VAL A 7 0.37 3.83 -4.44
CA VAL A 7 0.66 3.76 -3.00
C VAL A 7 2.03 4.34 -2.67
N GLU A 8 3.03 4.15 -3.53
CA GLU A 8 4.36 4.74 -3.38
C GLU A 8 4.33 6.26 -3.47
N THR A 9 3.59 6.80 -4.45
CA THR A 9 3.43 8.26 -4.63
C THR A 9 2.78 8.90 -3.39
N ILE A 10 1.69 8.29 -2.89
CA ILE A 10 1.03 8.76 -1.67
C ILE A 10 1.97 8.67 -0.46
N ALA A 11 2.66 7.54 -0.27
CA ALA A 11 3.55 7.35 0.87
C ALA A 11 4.69 8.39 0.87
N ARG A 12 5.30 8.67 -0.30
CA ARG A 12 6.33 9.71 -0.44
C ARG A 12 5.80 11.12 -0.17
N GLY A 13 4.59 11.43 -0.66
CA GLY A 13 3.92 12.71 -0.39
C GLY A 13 3.63 12.89 1.10
N LEU A 14 3.11 11.87 1.76
CA LEU A 14 2.85 11.87 3.19
C LEU A 14 4.14 11.97 4.01
N ALA A 15 5.19 11.22 3.65
CA ALA A 15 6.48 11.26 4.34
C ALA A 15 7.04 12.69 4.43
N LYS A 16 6.98 13.46 3.34
CA LYS A 16 7.43 14.85 3.31
C LYS A 16 6.64 15.79 4.22
N ARG A 17 5.38 15.44 4.53
CA ARG A 17 4.45 16.32 5.21
C ARG A 17 4.30 16.01 6.69
N VAL A 18 4.29 14.73 7.07
CA VAL A 18 3.91 14.34 8.43
C VAL A 18 5.04 13.66 9.21
N THR A 19 6.19 13.38 8.59
CA THR A 19 7.34 12.84 9.34
C THR A 19 7.84 13.85 10.36
N GLY A 20 8.04 13.41 11.60
CA GLY A 20 8.43 14.23 12.72
C GLY A 20 7.26 14.82 13.49
N ASP A 21 6.05 14.81 12.94
CA ASP A 21 4.86 15.35 13.61
C ASP A 21 4.35 14.41 14.71
N VAL A 22 3.56 14.94 15.63
CA VAL A 22 2.94 14.20 16.74
C VAL A 22 1.44 14.16 16.53
N ILE A 23 0.84 12.99 16.70
CA ILE A 23 -0.61 12.79 16.64
C ILE A 23 -1.19 13.20 18.00
N GLU A 24 -1.93 14.30 18.08
CA GLU A 24 -2.51 14.80 19.33
C GLU A 24 -3.80 14.08 19.70
N SER A 25 -4.66 13.82 18.71
CA SER A 25 -5.93 13.13 18.94
C SER A 25 -6.34 12.34 17.71
N VAL A 26 -7.17 11.32 17.95
CA VAL A 26 -7.67 10.41 16.92
C VAL A 26 -9.18 10.33 17.01
N TRP A 27 -9.88 10.69 15.93
CA TRP A 27 -11.28 10.41 15.76
C TRP A 27 -11.45 9.25 14.76
N LEU A 28 -12.29 8.28 15.10
CA LEU A 28 -12.64 7.16 14.24
C LEU A 28 -14.16 7.14 14.05
N GLY A 29 -14.60 7.00 12.81
CA GLY A 29 -16.00 6.94 12.44
C GLY A 29 -16.70 5.71 13.04
N SER A 30 -18.02 5.75 13.13
CA SER A 30 -18.86 4.69 13.69
C SER A 30 -18.94 3.41 12.84
N LYS A 31 -18.48 3.45 11.59
CA LYS A 31 -18.53 2.30 10.68
C LYS A 31 -17.35 1.36 10.93
N PRO A 32 -17.59 0.08 11.25
CA PRO A 32 -16.53 -0.86 11.61
C PRO A 32 -15.75 -1.40 10.42
N GLU A 33 -16.28 -1.36 9.20
CA GLU A 33 -15.71 -2.06 8.05
C GLU A 33 -14.26 -1.69 7.72
N PRO A 34 -13.84 -0.41 7.79
CA PRO A 34 -12.45 -0.06 7.56
C PRO A 34 -11.51 -0.49 8.69
N LEU A 35 -12.01 -0.71 9.90
CA LEU A 35 -11.18 -1.01 11.06
C LEU A 35 -10.84 -2.50 11.12
N LYS A 36 -9.57 -2.85 11.05
CA LYS A 36 -9.05 -4.23 11.22
C LYS A 36 -8.42 -4.49 12.58
N SER A 37 -8.17 -3.44 13.32
CA SER A 37 -7.91 -3.49 14.77
C SER A 37 -9.06 -2.80 15.50
N PRO A 38 -9.36 -3.16 16.75
CA PRO A 38 -10.41 -2.48 17.54
C PRO A 38 -10.15 -0.97 17.62
N ALA A 39 -11.18 -0.14 17.46
CA ALA A 39 -11.07 1.32 17.44
C ALA A 39 -10.28 1.87 18.64
N ARG A 40 -10.56 1.35 19.85
CA ARG A 40 -9.84 1.70 21.08
C ARG A 40 -8.33 1.41 21.00
N VAL A 41 -7.95 0.32 20.32
CA VAL A 41 -6.53 -0.06 20.16
C VAL A 41 -5.85 0.85 19.14
N ILE A 42 -6.54 1.18 18.05
CA ILE A 42 -6.02 2.15 17.07
C ILE A 42 -5.79 3.49 17.75
N ALA A 43 -6.81 4.06 18.41
CA ALA A 43 -6.70 5.35 19.07
C ALA A 43 -5.57 5.34 20.13
N ALA A 44 -5.56 4.35 21.02
CA ALA A 44 -4.53 4.24 22.07
C ALA A 44 -3.10 4.03 21.51
N THR A 45 -2.97 3.48 20.31
CA THR A 45 -1.65 3.30 19.67
C THR A 45 -1.17 4.59 19.01
N LEU A 46 -2.08 5.35 18.41
CA LEU A 46 -1.76 6.54 17.63
C LEU A 46 -1.64 7.81 18.48
N GLU A 47 -2.51 8.00 19.48
CA GLU A 47 -2.50 9.21 20.29
C GLU A 47 -1.18 9.42 21.04
N ASN A 48 -0.66 10.63 20.95
CA ASN A 48 0.63 11.07 21.49
C ASN A 48 1.86 10.36 20.89
N ALA A 49 1.69 9.62 19.79
CA ALA A 49 2.78 9.02 19.04
C ALA A 49 3.40 10.04 18.07
N ARG A 50 4.73 9.99 17.94
CA ARG A 50 5.46 10.72 16.89
C ARG A 50 5.58 9.84 15.65
N ILE A 51 5.25 10.38 14.49
CA ILE A 51 5.48 9.74 13.20
C ILE A 51 6.98 9.84 12.88
N THR A 52 7.68 8.72 12.86
CA THR A 52 9.14 8.69 12.60
C THR A 52 9.46 8.42 11.14
N ALA A 53 8.62 7.66 10.46
CA ALA A 53 8.73 7.42 9.02
C ALA A 53 7.36 7.09 8.42
N VAL A 54 7.24 7.30 7.11
CA VAL A 54 6.11 6.82 6.31
C VAL A 54 6.68 6.11 5.10
N GLN A 55 6.30 4.85 4.90
CA GLN A 55 6.84 4.01 3.85
C GLN A 55 5.74 3.14 3.21
N ARG A 56 6.03 2.62 2.03
CA ARG A 56 5.16 1.65 1.35
C ARG A 56 5.67 0.23 1.59
N MET A 57 4.75 -0.68 1.89
CA MET A 57 4.99 -2.13 1.86
C MET A 57 3.92 -2.81 0.98
N GLY A 58 4.27 -3.16 -0.25
CA GLY A 58 3.32 -3.68 -1.24
C GLY A 58 2.23 -2.65 -1.57
N LYS A 59 0.98 -2.93 -1.18
CA LYS A 59 -0.17 -2.02 -1.33
C LYS A 59 -0.60 -1.33 -0.03
N HIS A 60 0.27 -1.35 0.98
CA HIS A 60 0.04 -0.70 2.27
C HIS A 60 0.93 0.53 2.42
N ILE A 61 0.37 1.55 3.06
CA ILE A 61 1.13 2.68 3.62
C ILE A 61 1.35 2.36 5.09
N VAL A 62 2.58 2.41 5.53
CA VAL A 62 2.99 2.07 6.89
C VAL A 62 3.62 3.30 7.53
N PHE A 63 3.06 3.73 8.65
CA PHE A 63 3.59 4.80 9.48
C PHE A 63 4.32 4.16 10.64
N ASP A 64 5.61 4.38 10.74
CA ASP A 64 6.40 4.01 11.91
C ASP A 64 6.21 5.07 12.99
N LEU A 65 5.94 4.62 14.21
CA LEU A 65 5.55 5.47 15.33
C LEU A 65 6.48 5.26 16.52
N ASP A 66 6.97 6.37 17.09
CA ASP A 66 7.63 6.38 18.41
C ASP A 66 6.62 6.86 19.47
N ARG A 67 6.37 6.03 20.45
CA ARG A 67 5.45 6.32 21.55
C ARG A 67 6.25 6.77 22.76
N LYS A 68 6.07 8.02 23.19
CA LYS A 68 6.64 8.48 24.47
C LYS A 68 6.10 7.60 25.61
N ARG A 69 7.00 7.07 26.42
CA ARG A 69 6.67 6.34 27.64
C ARG A 69 5.78 7.26 28.50
N ARG A 70 4.51 6.89 28.72
CA ARG A 70 3.75 7.48 29.82
C ARG A 70 4.48 7.05 31.10
N LEU A 71 5.29 7.93 31.67
CA LEU A 71 5.72 7.79 33.04
C LEU A 71 4.44 7.79 33.87
N ALA A 72 4.06 6.63 34.36
CA ALA A 72 3.02 6.54 35.38
C ALA A 72 3.42 7.52 36.47
N LYS A 73 2.66 8.62 36.66
CA LYS A 73 2.84 9.49 37.83
C LYS A 73 2.60 8.62 39.06
N TRP A 74 3.65 8.11 39.62
CA TRP A 74 3.62 7.53 40.95
C TRP A 74 3.13 8.63 41.90
N ARG A 75 1.84 8.60 42.27
CA ARG A 75 1.41 9.30 43.47
C ARG A 75 2.12 8.63 44.65
N ARG A 76 3.01 9.34 45.27
CA ARG A 76 3.55 8.95 46.58
C ARG A 76 2.34 8.80 47.51
N GLY A 77 1.86 7.56 47.63
CA GLY A 77 0.92 7.18 48.68
C GLY A 77 1.66 7.24 50.00
N SER A 78 0.98 7.77 51.01
CA SER A 78 1.44 7.90 52.38
C SER A 78 2.05 6.60 52.90
N LEU A 79 3.20 6.72 53.57
CA LEU A 79 3.86 5.68 54.34
C LEU A 79 2.89 5.13 55.42
N THR A 80 2.34 3.93 55.23
CA THR A 80 1.85 3.09 56.33
C THR A 80 2.92 2.07 56.61
N ARG A 81 3.25 1.96 57.89
CA ARG A 81 4.26 1.06 58.46
C ARG A 81 3.94 -0.43 58.18
N ALA A 82 5.00 -1.17 57.94
CA ALA A 82 5.12 -2.60 57.96
C ALA A 82 4.61 -3.38 56.74
N GLY A 83 5.54 -4.00 56.01
CA GLY A 83 5.29 -5.05 55.06
C GLY A 83 6.28 -5.02 53.90
N ARG A 84 7.16 -5.99 53.83
CA ARG A 84 8.17 -6.32 52.81
C ARG A 84 8.04 -5.57 51.48
N VAL A 85 9.15 -5.00 51.08
CA VAL A 85 9.36 -4.50 49.70
C VAL A 85 9.05 -5.68 48.75
N GLY A 86 7.86 -5.69 48.18
CA GLY A 86 7.55 -6.57 47.05
C GLY A 86 8.33 -6.05 45.83
N ASP A 87 8.96 -6.98 45.12
CA ASP A 87 9.62 -6.71 43.88
C ASP A 87 8.70 -5.86 42.98
N PRO A 88 9.22 -4.86 42.26
CA PRO A 88 8.44 -4.13 41.29
C PRO A 88 7.88 -5.15 40.28
N PRO A 89 6.62 -5.00 39.84
CA PRO A 89 6.06 -5.90 38.84
C PRO A 89 7.02 -5.96 37.64
N PRO A 90 7.16 -7.13 37.01
CA PRO A 90 8.11 -7.31 35.92
C PRO A 90 7.92 -6.16 34.92
N HIS A 91 9.00 -5.47 34.62
CA HIS A 91 9.03 -4.43 33.60
C HIS A 91 8.57 -5.07 32.29
N ASN A 92 7.28 -5.02 32.03
CA ASN A 92 6.77 -5.23 30.70
C ASN A 92 7.44 -4.13 29.87
N SER A 93 8.42 -4.52 29.06
CA SER A 93 9.15 -3.63 28.16
C SER A 93 8.10 -3.01 27.24
N SER A 94 7.56 -1.86 27.68
CA SER A 94 6.54 -1.15 26.92
C SER A 94 7.14 -0.80 25.57
N LEU A 95 6.68 -1.52 24.58
CA LEU A 95 7.07 -1.39 23.18
C LEU A 95 7.07 0.11 22.81
N ARG A 96 8.25 0.60 22.48
CA ARG A 96 8.48 2.00 22.13
C ARG A 96 8.03 2.28 20.70
N TYR A 97 8.03 1.23 19.86
CA TYR A 97 7.75 1.31 18.45
C TYR A 97 6.42 0.63 18.14
N ALA A 98 5.62 1.30 17.34
CA ALA A 98 4.37 0.76 16.81
C ALA A 98 4.23 1.17 15.35
N GLN A 99 3.29 0.57 14.65
CA GLN A 99 2.99 0.94 13.26
C GLN A 99 1.51 1.16 13.07
N TRP A 100 1.16 2.16 12.27
CA TRP A 100 -0.17 2.30 11.69
C TRP A 100 -0.13 1.87 10.24
N ILE A 101 -0.95 0.89 9.88
CA ILE A 101 -0.98 0.25 8.57
C ILE A 101 -2.29 0.64 7.87
N VAL A 102 -2.18 1.28 6.72
CA VAL A 102 -3.31 1.73 5.90
C VAL A 102 -3.28 1.01 4.56
N HIS A 103 -4.37 0.33 4.23
CA HIS A 103 -4.64 -0.17 2.88
C HIS A 103 -5.79 0.62 2.29
N LEU A 104 -5.57 1.27 1.14
CA LEU A 104 -6.54 2.21 0.55
C LEU A 104 -7.78 1.54 -0.05
N GLY A 105 -7.78 0.22 -0.23
CA GLY A 105 -8.89 -0.47 -0.89
C GLY A 105 -8.98 -0.08 -2.36
N MET A 106 -10.18 0.33 -2.80
CA MET A 106 -10.40 0.75 -4.19
C MET A 106 -10.53 2.26 -4.36
N THR A 107 -11.09 2.95 -3.37
CA THR A 107 -11.46 4.36 -3.41
C THR A 107 -10.96 5.14 -2.20
N GLY A 108 -10.18 4.49 -1.33
CA GLY A 108 -9.62 5.14 -0.15
C GLY A 108 -8.60 6.19 -0.52
N LYS A 109 -8.69 7.34 0.15
CA LYS A 109 -7.77 8.47 0.07
C LYS A 109 -7.19 8.73 1.45
N LEU A 110 -5.95 9.16 1.49
CA LEU A 110 -5.29 9.58 2.73
C LEU A 110 -4.73 10.99 2.50
N LEU A 111 -5.42 11.99 3.04
CA LEU A 111 -5.24 13.40 2.72
C LEU A 111 -4.66 14.15 3.91
N VAL A 112 -3.73 15.07 3.66
CA VAL A 112 -3.25 16.04 4.65
C VAL A 112 -3.88 17.40 4.34
N CYS A 113 -4.68 17.92 5.25
CA CYS A 113 -5.43 19.16 5.06
C CYS A 113 -5.34 20.07 6.31
N PRO A 114 -5.66 21.36 6.18
CA PRO A 114 -5.88 22.25 7.31
C PRO A 114 -7.01 21.74 8.21
N ALA A 115 -6.95 22.03 9.52
CA ALA A 115 -7.96 21.58 10.47
C ALA A 115 -9.33 22.22 10.28
N ASP A 116 -9.38 23.38 9.64
CA ASP A 116 -10.60 24.14 9.29
C ASP A 116 -11.22 23.73 7.94
N ALA A 117 -10.56 22.83 7.19
CA ALA A 117 -11.13 22.31 5.96
C ALA A 117 -12.40 21.49 6.23
N ASP A 118 -13.39 21.60 5.35
CA ASP A 118 -14.63 20.82 5.44
C ASP A 118 -14.35 19.32 5.52
N VAL A 119 -15.10 18.63 6.39
CA VAL A 119 -14.96 17.17 6.52
C VAL A 119 -15.75 16.49 5.41
N GLU A 120 -15.03 15.81 4.53
CA GLU A 120 -15.65 15.07 3.42
C GLU A 120 -16.62 13.99 3.94
N LYS A 121 -17.73 13.84 3.22
CA LYS A 121 -18.60 12.66 3.39
C LYS A 121 -17.77 11.39 3.22
N HIS A 122 -18.02 10.38 4.03
CA HIS A 122 -17.24 9.12 4.03
C HIS A 122 -15.83 9.21 4.64
N THR A 123 -15.56 10.22 5.46
CA THR A 123 -14.38 10.24 6.33
C THR A 123 -14.53 9.20 7.45
N HIS A 124 -13.55 8.32 7.60
CA HIS A 124 -13.56 7.22 8.57
C HIS A 124 -12.51 7.35 9.67
N ALA A 125 -11.49 8.17 9.46
CA ALA A 125 -10.51 8.52 10.47
C ALA A 125 -10.01 9.95 10.28
N ILE A 126 -9.78 10.65 11.40
CA ILE A 126 -9.13 11.97 11.44
C ILE A 126 -8.08 11.91 12.54
N LEU A 127 -6.83 12.19 12.18
CA LEU A 127 -5.72 12.33 13.10
C LEU A 127 -5.33 13.80 13.14
N LYS A 128 -5.51 14.47 14.29
CA LYS A 128 -5.03 15.84 14.50
C LYS A 128 -3.56 15.81 14.80
N LEU A 129 -2.80 16.62 14.11
CA LEU A 129 -1.35 16.73 14.23
C LEU A 129 -0.94 17.98 15.00
N ALA A 130 0.14 17.89 15.74
CA ALA A 130 0.67 19.03 16.51
C ALA A 130 1.05 20.25 15.65
N SER A 131 1.27 20.03 14.35
CA SER A 131 1.45 21.11 13.36
C SER A 131 0.18 21.91 13.05
N GLY A 132 -0.99 21.54 13.62
CA GLY A 132 -2.29 22.15 13.33
C GLY A 132 -2.97 21.61 12.07
N ARG A 133 -2.41 20.60 11.42
CA ARG A 133 -3.01 19.91 10.26
C ARG A 133 -3.76 18.67 10.69
N GLU A 134 -4.53 18.13 9.76
CA GLU A 134 -5.20 16.84 9.95
C GLU A 134 -4.78 15.85 8.86
N LEU A 135 -4.63 14.58 9.25
CA LEU A 135 -4.49 13.45 8.34
C LEU A 135 -5.82 12.70 8.34
N ARG A 136 -6.50 12.71 7.20
CA ARG A 136 -7.86 12.17 7.04
C ARG A 136 -7.89 10.95 6.13
N PHE A 137 -8.56 9.89 6.57
CA PHE A 137 -8.87 8.73 5.73
C PHE A 137 -10.32 8.79 5.25
N VAL A 138 -10.49 8.91 3.93
CA VAL A 138 -11.79 9.00 3.26
C VAL A 138 -11.97 7.81 2.35
N ASP A 139 -13.08 7.05 2.46
CA ASP A 139 -13.32 5.88 1.60
C ASP A 139 -14.83 5.64 1.37
N PRO A 140 -15.39 6.11 0.24
CA PRO A 140 -16.80 5.94 -0.07
C PRO A 140 -17.27 4.48 -0.10
N ARG A 141 -16.41 3.56 -0.55
CA ARG A 141 -16.74 2.13 -0.70
C ARG A 141 -16.42 1.28 0.52
N ARG A 142 -15.69 1.82 1.49
CA ARG A 142 -15.29 1.13 2.74
C ARG A 142 -14.52 -0.18 2.53
N PHE A 143 -13.76 -0.29 1.44
CA PHE A 143 -12.87 -1.42 1.15
C PHE A 143 -11.46 -1.22 1.69
N GLY A 144 -11.17 -0.01 2.15
CA GLY A 144 -9.93 0.30 2.83
C GLY A 144 -9.81 -0.40 4.18
N ARG A 145 -8.60 -0.47 4.70
CA ARG A 145 -8.33 -1.17 5.97
C ARG A 145 -7.36 -0.35 6.79
N LEU A 146 -7.72 -0.13 8.05
CA LEU A 146 -6.91 0.54 9.05
C LEU A 146 -6.58 -0.44 10.16
N SER A 147 -5.31 -0.67 10.43
CA SER A 147 -4.83 -1.55 11.49
C SER A 147 -3.58 -1.00 12.15
N VAL A 148 -3.24 -1.54 13.31
CA VAL A 148 -2.01 -1.21 14.02
C VAL A 148 -1.25 -2.47 14.39
N SER A 149 0.10 -2.43 14.30
CA SER A 149 1.01 -3.33 14.97
C SER A 149 1.59 -2.60 16.18
N GLN A 150 1.46 -3.21 17.36
CA GLN A 150 1.99 -2.63 18.60
C GLN A 150 3.48 -2.93 18.80
N ASN A 151 4.03 -3.86 18.01
CA ASN A 151 5.42 -4.31 18.10
C ASN A 151 6.29 -3.71 16.99
N GLY A 152 5.69 -3.02 16.01
CA GLY A 152 6.42 -2.50 14.85
C GLY A 152 6.94 -3.60 13.90
N ASP A 153 6.28 -4.75 13.86
CA ASP A 153 6.68 -5.97 13.18
C ASP A 153 5.86 -6.30 11.93
N PHE A 154 5.12 -5.31 11.42
CA PHE A 154 4.33 -5.55 10.21
C PHE A 154 5.21 -5.80 9.00
N GLU A 155 4.99 -6.94 8.37
CA GLU A 155 5.56 -7.28 7.07
C GLU A 155 4.44 -7.65 6.08
N ALA A 156 4.48 -7.04 4.90
CA ALA A 156 3.59 -7.44 3.81
C ALA A 156 4.13 -8.72 3.17
N ALA A 157 3.24 -9.69 2.93
CA ALA A 157 3.61 -10.93 2.27
C ALA A 157 4.16 -10.69 0.84
N GLY A 158 4.98 -11.62 0.36
CA GLY A 158 5.56 -11.60 -0.98
C GLY A 158 6.79 -10.71 -1.12
N SER A 159 7.45 -10.84 -2.27
CA SER A 159 8.68 -10.11 -2.57
C SER A 159 8.40 -8.72 -3.14
N GLU A 160 9.24 -7.75 -2.81
CA GLU A 160 9.18 -6.38 -3.37
C GLU A 160 9.75 -6.36 -4.80
N PRO A 161 8.93 -6.04 -5.83
CA PRO A 161 9.37 -6.16 -7.21
C PRO A 161 10.50 -5.22 -7.60
N LEU A 162 10.65 -4.07 -6.92
CA LEU A 162 11.69 -3.08 -7.23
C LEU A 162 13.05 -3.43 -6.60
N GLU A 163 13.06 -4.28 -5.59
CA GLU A 163 14.26 -4.70 -4.83
C GLU A 163 14.66 -6.15 -5.13
N LEU A 164 13.75 -6.91 -5.76
CA LEU A 164 13.95 -8.33 -6.01
C LEU A 164 15.03 -8.55 -7.07
N GLU A 165 15.96 -9.44 -6.79
CA GLU A 165 16.97 -9.87 -7.75
C GLU A 165 16.39 -10.81 -8.83
N LEU A 166 16.99 -10.80 -10.03
CA LEU A 166 16.55 -11.62 -11.16
C LEU A 166 16.41 -13.11 -10.82
N GLU A 167 17.37 -13.69 -10.13
CA GLU A 167 17.35 -15.13 -9.81
C GLU A 167 16.19 -15.50 -8.90
N LYS A 168 15.91 -14.66 -7.90
CA LYS A 168 14.73 -14.83 -7.03
C LYS A 168 13.45 -14.68 -7.82
N PHE A 169 13.37 -13.67 -8.73
CA PHE A 169 12.21 -13.51 -9.62
C PHE A 169 11.98 -14.75 -10.47
N VAL A 170 13.02 -15.29 -11.12
CA VAL A 170 12.92 -16.52 -11.93
C VAL A 170 12.37 -17.68 -11.08
N THR A 171 12.92 -17.88 -9.89
CA THR A 171 12.48 -18.93 -8.96
C THR A 171 11.02 -18.80 -8.54
N LEU A 172 10.52 -17.56 -8.38
CA LEU A 172 9.11 -17.32 -8.03
C LEU A 172 8.14 -17.85 -9.09
N PHE A 173 8.51 -17.83 -10.38
CA PHE A 173 7.62 -18.16 -11.47
C PHE A 173 7.91 -19.51 -12.13
N GLN A 174 9.13 -19.99 -12.04
CA GLN A 174 9.55 -21.27 -12.62
C GLN A 174 8.69 -22.43 -12.10
N GLY A 175 8.27 -23.32 -13.00
CA GLY A 175 7.50 -24.53 -12.67
C GLY A 175 6.03 -24.29 -12.31
N ARG A 176 5.54 -23.07 -12.22
CA ARG A 176 4.13 -22.78 -11.86
C ARG A 176 3.19 -23.08 -13.03
N LYS A 177 2.17 -23.87 -12.76
CA LYS A 177 1.16 -24.29 -13.75
C LYS A 177 0.08 -23.22 -14.01
N THR A 178 0.01 -22.19 -13.16
CA THR A 178 -0.96 -21.10 -13.32
C THR A 178 -0.58 -20.16 -14.48
N PRO A 179 -1.57 -19.44 -15.07
CA PRO A 179 -1.28 -18.37 -16.02
C PRO A 179 -0.30 -17.35 -15.44
N ILE A 180 0.63 -16.88 -16.26
CA ILE A 180 1.66 -15.92 -15.80
C ILE A 180 1.05 -14.64 -15.22
N LYS A 181 -0.04 -14.14 -15.81
CA LYS A 181 -0.74 -12.99 -15.24
C LYS A 181 -1.28 -13.27 -13.83
N SER A 182 -1.89 -14.44 -13.62
CA SER A 182 -2.39 -14.81 -12.28
C SER A 182 -1.25 -14.91 -11.27
N ALA A 183 -0.09 -15.40 -11.69
CA ALA A 183 1.09 -15.47 -10.85
C ALA A 183 1.63 -14.07 -10.49
N LEU A 184 1.69 -13.13 -11.45
CA LEU A 184 2.05 -11.72 -11.19
C LEU A 184 1.11 -11.02 -10.21
N LEU A 185 -0.19 -11.34 -10.26
CA LEU A 185 -1.21 -10.75 -9.38
C LEU A 185 -1.22 -11.34 -7.97
N ASN A 186 -0.51 -12.46 -7.76
CA ASN A 186 -0.45 -13.12 -6.46
C ASN A 186 0.45 -12.33 -5.50
N GLN A 187 -0.18 -11.62 -4.55
CA GLN A 187 0.52 -10.77 -3.60
C GLN A 187 1.47 -11.53 -2.65
N ASN A 188 1.29 -12.85 -2.50
CA ASN A 188 2.23 -13.71 -1.75
C ASN A 188 3.49 -14.05 -2.54
N LEU A 189 3.52 -13.81 -3.85
CA LEU A 189 4.69 -13.98 -4.70
C LEU A 189 5.37 -12.63 -4.94
N LEU A 190 4.61 -11.70 -5.52
CA LEU A 190 5.10 -10.38 -5.92
C LEU A 190 4.12 -9.32 -5.41
N ARG A 191 4.47 -8.66 -4.31
CA ARG A 191 3.60 -7.69 -3.66
C ARG A 191 3.50 -6.40 -4.45
N GLY A 192 2.34 -5.76 -4.42
CA GLY A 192 2.12 -4.45 -5.01
C GLY A 192 1.68 -4.46 -6.47
N VAL A 193 2.09 -5.44 -7.28
CA VAL A 193 1.66 -5.54 -8.68
C VAL A 193 0.17 -5.85 -8.75
N GLY A 194 -0.55 -5.10 -9.57
CA GLY A 194 -1.97 -5.31 -9.83
C GLY A 194 -2.29 -5.40 -11.31
N ASN A 195 -3.56 -5.17 -11.65
CA ASN A 195 -4.09 -5.52 -12.97
C ASN A 195 -3.50 -4.67 -14.10
N ILE A 196 -3.29 -3.37 -13.82
CA ILE A 196 -2.73 -2.42 -14.79
C ILE A 196 -1.30 -2.82 -15.13
N TYR A 197 -0.48 -2.89 -14.10
CA TYR A 197 0.97 -3.10 -14.27
C TYR A 197 1.31 -4.52 -14.70
N ALA A 198 0.48 -5.52 -14.40
CA ALA A 198 0.64 -6.87 -14.96
C ALA A 198 0.40 -6.89 -16.47
N ASP A 199 -0.67 -6.24 -16.99
CA ASP A 199 -0.94 -6.19 -18.43
C ASP A 199 0.15 -5.42 -19.18
N GLU A 200 0.55 -4.26 -18.69
CA GLU A 200 1.58 -3.42 -19.30
C GLU A 200 2.96 -4.11 -19.31
N SER A 201 3.33 -4.77 -18.22
CA SER A 201 4.59 -5.53 -18.15
C SER A 201 4.59 -6.73 -19.10
N LEU A 202 3.50 -7.48 -19.17
CA LEU A 202 3.36 -8.62 -20.10
C LEU A 202 3.39 -8.16 -21.56
N PHE A 203 2.81 -7.00 -21.87
CA PHE A 203 2.90 -6.44 -23.22
C PHE A 203 4.35 -6.09 -23.58
N ARG A 204 5.07 -5.39 -22.72
CA ARG A 204 6.49 -5.02 -22.95
C ARG A 204 7.39 -6.25 -23.07
N ALA A 205 7.12 -7.28 -22.30
CA ALA A 205 7.85 -8.56 -22.38
C ALA A 205 7.47 -9.43 -23.60
N GLY A 206 6.39 -9.09 -24.34
CA GLY A 206 5.91 -9.87 -25.47
C GLY A 206 5.26 -11.21 -25.08
N ILE A 207 4.73 -11.33 -23.85
CA ILE A 207 4.20 -12.58 -23.30
C ILE A 207 2.68 -12.52 -23.20
N ARG A 208 1.98 -13.55 -23.71
CA ARG A 208 0.51 -13.67 -23.56
C ARG A 208 0.12 -13.90 -22.10
N PRO A 209 -0.89 -13.19 -21.57
CA PRO A 209 -1.27 -13.28 -20.17
C PRO A 209 -1.78 -14.67 -19.74
N ARG A 210 -2.36 -15.49 -20.67
CA ARG A 210 -2.80 -16.88 -20.41
C ARG A 210 -1.69 -17.91 -20.38
N ARG A 211 -0.51 -17.57 -20.84
CA ARG A 211 0.59 -18.53 -20.92
C ARG A 211 0.93 -19.05 -19.53
N ARG A 212 1.12 -20.37 -19.38
CA ARG A 212 1.52 -20.95 -18.08
C ARG A 212 2.92 -20.49 -17.71
N ALA A 213 3.13 -20.06 -16.49
CA ALA A 213 4.44 -19.58 -16.04
C ALA A 213 5.52 -20.67 -16.23
N ALA A 214 5.20 -21.95 -15.99
CA ALA A 214 6.10 -23.09 -16.20
C ALA A 214 6.59 -23.27 -17.64
N THR A 215 5.92 -22.67 -18.64
CA THR A 215 6.33 -22.79 -20.05
C THR A 215 7.21 -21.63 -20.51
N LEU A 216 7.50 -20.70 -19.65
CA LEU A 216 8.39 -19.57 -19.95
C LEU A 216 9.83 -19.99 -19.79
N THR A 217 10.64 -19.66 -20.80
CA THR A 217 12.10 -19.83 -20.70
C THR A 217 12.69 -18.83 -19.71
N ARG A 218 13.90 -19.12 -19.22
CA ARG A 218 14.63 -18.18 -18.35
C ARG A 218 14.79 -16.81 -19.01
N GLU A 219 15.08 -16.76 -20.34
CA GLU A 219 15.20 -15.48 -21.06
C GLU A 219 13.87 -14.71 -21.11
N GLN A 220 12.74 -15.39 -21.25
CA GLN A 220 11.44 -14.77 -21.20
C GLN A 220 11.11 -14.25 -19.80
N LEU A 221 11.47 -14.99 -18.76
CA LEU A 221 11.33 -14.52 -17.38
C LEU A 221 12.25 -13.32 -17.09
N ARG A 222 13.46 -13.30 -17.64
CA ARG A 222 14.37 -12.14 -17.57
C ARG A 222 13.77 -10.90 -18.23
N LYS A 223 13.20 -11.04 -19.43
CA LYS A 223 12.50 -9.93 -20.11
C LYS A 223 11.32 -9.43 -19.30
N LEU A 224 10.55 -10.35 -18.71
CA LEU A 224 9.41 -9.98 -17.86
C LEU A 224 9.86 -9.24 -16.61
N TYR A 225 10.92 -9.71 -15.95
CA TYR A 225 11.52 -9.04 -14.79
C TYR A 225 11.90 -7.59 -15.10
N LEU A 226 12.64 -7.36 -16.19
CA LEU A 226 13.03 -6.02 -16.61
C LEU A 226 11.81 -5.15 -16.92
N SER A 227 10.82 -5.71 -17.66
CA SER A 227 9.60 -5.00 -17.99
C SER A 227 8.76 -4.63 -16.77
N VAL A 228 8.69 -5.48 -15.75
CA VAL A 228 8.02 -5.17 -14.48
C VAL A 228 8.68 -3.98 -13.79
N GLN A 229 10.01 -4.01 -13.68
CA GLN A 229 10.75 -2.92 -13.04
C GLN A 229 10.63 -1.59 -13.80
N GLU A 230 10.75 -1.62 -15.13
CA GLU A 230 10.64 -0.44 -15.97
C GLU A 230 9.26 0.21 -15.88
N VAL A 231 8.20 -0.61 -16.03
CA VAL A 231 6.81 -0.13 -15.95
C VAL A 231 6.51 0.49 -14.59
N LEU A 232 6.94 -0.16 -13.50
CA LEU A 232 6.69 0.35 -12.16
C LEU A 232 7.47 1.65 -11.89
N LYS A 233 8.74 1.73 -12.29
CA LYS A 233 9.56 2.94 -12.13
C LYS A 233 9.00 4.11 -12.94
N GLU A 234 8.61 3.87 -14.19
CA GLU A 234 7.98 4.88 -15.04
C GLU A 234 6.65 5.36 -14.44
N ALA A 235 5.81 4.43 -13.97
CA ALA A 235 4.55 4.79 -13.34
C ALA A 235 4.74 5.63 -12.07
N ILE A 236 5.72 5.29 -11.22
CA ILE A 236 6.06 6.08 -10.04
C ILE A 236 6.51 7.49 -10.43
N SER A 237 7.35 7.63 -11.46
CA SER A 237 7.83 8.94 -11.93
C SER A 237 6.71 9.83 -12.45
N LEU A 238 5.62 9.24 -12.95
CA LEU A 238 4.43 9.93 -13.45
C LEU A 238 3.31 10.06 -12.41
N GLY A 239 3.58 9.74 -11.15
CA GLY A 239 2.62 9.87 -10.06
C GLY A 239 1.53 8.78 -10.02
N GLY A 240 1.70 7.66 -10.73
CA GLY A 240 0.71 6.59 -10.83
C GLY A 240 -0.33 6.82 -11.92
N SER A 241 -1.39 6.00 -11.91
CA SER A 241 -2.45 6.00 -12.92
C SER A 241 -3.78 6.43 -12.31
N SER A 242 -4.29 7.62 -12.67
CA SER A 242 -5.61 8.13 -12.29
C SER A 242 -6.66 7.71 -13.31
N ILE A 243 -7.19 6.49 -13.18
CA ILE A 243 -8.25 5.98 -14.06
C ILE A 243 -9.65 6.30 -13.50
N SER A 244 -9.78 6.46 -12.17
CA SER A 244 -11.04 6.82 -11.51
C SER A 244 -10.79 7.81 -10.37
N ASP A 245 -10.88 7.37 -9.14
CA ASP A 245 -10.89 8.23 -7.95
C ASP A 245 -9.51 8.40 -7.28
N TYR A 246 -8.42 7.96 -7.96
CA TYR A 246 -7.09 8.08 -7.39
C TYR A 246 -6.59 9.52 -7.46
N VAL A 247 -6.16 10.01 -6.31
CA VAL A 247 -5.39 11.25 -6.13
C VAL A 247 -4.26 10.99 -5.14
N ASP A 248 -3.20 11.77 -5.22
CA ASP A 248 -2.10 11.72 -4.27
C ASP A 248 -2.45 12.38 -2.91
N ALA A 249 -1.46 12.55 -2.04
CA ALA A 249 -1.65 13.19 -0.73
C ALA A 249 -2.02 14.69 -0.82
N ASP A 250 -1.87 15.30 -1.98
CA ASP A 250 -2.21 16.70 -2.31
C ASP A 250 -3.56 16.82 -3.02
N GLY A 251 -4.18 15.70 -3.38
CA GLY A 251 -5.35 15.67 -4.24
C GLY A 251 -5.01 15.80 -5.73
N ALA A 252 -3.73 15.70 -6.12
CA ALA A 252 -3.32 15.75 -7.53
C ALA A 252 -3.44 14.38 -8.22
N GLU A 253 -3.75 14.42 -9.52
CA GLU A 253 -3.86 13.23 -10.36
C GLU A 253 -2.48 12.77 -10.87
N GLY A 254 -2.32 11.45 -11.04
CA GLY A 254 -1.19 10.88 -11.78
C GLY A 254 -1.42 10.89 -13.28
N PHE A 255 -0.37 10.63 -14.06
CA PHE A 255 -0.38 10.72 -15.52
C PHE A 255 -0.03 9.42 -16.25
N PHE A 256 0.24 8.32 -15.55
CA PHE A 256 0.64 7.07 -16.20
C PHE A 256 -0.45 6.49 -17.11
N GLN A 257 -1.74 6.79 -16.89
CA GLN A 257 -2.84 6.37 -17.78
C GLN A 257 -2.62 6.81 -19.23
N LEU A 258 -1.90 7.91 -19.47
CA LEU A 258 -1.56 8.39 -20.82
C LEU A 258 -0.49 7.52 -21.51
N GLN A 259 0.19 6.66 -20.77
CA GLN A 259 1.23 5.75 -21.24
C GLN A 259 0.75 4.31 -21.43
N HIS A 260 -0.53 4.04 -21.17
CA HIS A 260 -1.06 2.67 -21.33
C HIS A 260 -0.96 2.19 -22.77
N ARG A 261 -0.36 1.04 -22.95
CA ARG A 261 -0.18 0.40 -24.27
C ARG A 261 -1.25 -0.61 -24.59
N VAL A 262 -1.80 -1.27 -23.57
CA VAL A 262 -2.87 -2.28 -23.72
C VAL A 262 -3.97 -2.13 -22.68
N TYR A 263 -3.68 -1.72 -21.46
CA TYR A 263 -4.68 -1.69 -20.40
C TYR A 263 -5.79 -0.66 -20.71
N GLY A 264 -7.05 -1.10 -20.66
CA GLY A 264 -8.22 -0.27 -20.94
C GLY A 264 -8.46 0.04 -22.42
N ARG A 265 -7.62 -0.48 -23.33
CA ARG A 265 -7.63 -0.15 -24.76
C ARG A 265 -8.23 -1.25 -25.66
N GLU A 266 -9.23 -1.97 -25.15
CA GLU A 266 -9.93 -3.01 -25.95
C GLU A 266 -10.49 -2.44 -27.25
N GLY A 267 -10.19 -3.10 -28.38
CA GLY A 267 -10.62 -2.69 -29.71
C GLY A 267 -9.74 -1.62 -30.37
N GLU A 268 -8.96 -0.88 -29.60
CA GLU A 268 -8.05 0.14 -30.14
C GLU A 268 -6.85 -0.50 -30.86
N PRO A 269 -6.26 0.20 -31.85
CA PRO A 269 -5.06 -0.28 -32.54
C PRO A 269 -3.86 -0.32 -31.59
N CYS A 270 -3.13 -1.44 -31.60
CA CYS A 270 -1.85 -1.57 -30.92
C CYS A 270 -0.88 -0.49 -31.41
N LEU A 271 -0.22 0.22 -30.51
CA LEU A 271 0.70 1.29 -30.86
C LEU A 271 1.91 0.80 -31.67
N VAL A 272 2.28 -0.49 -31.55
CA VAL A 272 3.42 -1.09 -32.26
C VAL A 272 3.01 -1.70 -33.62
N CYS A 273 1.97 -2.54 -33.67
CA CYS A 273 1.66 -3.33 -34.86
C CYS A 273 0.27 -3.06 -35.46
N LYS A 274 -0.46 -2.10 -34.91
CA LYS A 274 -1.82 -1.67 -35.33
C LYS A 274 -2.92 -2.73 -35.21
N THR A 275 -2.60 -3.97 -34.81
CA THR A 275 -3.60 -5.02 -34.58
C THR A 275 -4.49 -4.61 -33.38
N PRO A 276 -5.82 -4.79 -33.45
CA PRO A 276 -6.70 -4.44 -32.33
C PRO A 276 -6.34 -5.17 -31.05
N ILE A 277 -6.28 -4.43 -29.94
CA ILE A 277 -6.10 -4.98 -28.59
C ILE A 277 -7.30 -5.84 -28.23
N LYS A 278 -7.03 -7.03 -27.70
CA LYS A 278 -8.05 -7.96 -27.20
C LYS A 278 -8.15 -7.91 -25.69
N ARG A 279 -9.37 -8.15 -25.21
CA ARG A 279 -9.66 -8.33 -23.78
C ARG A 279 -10.17 -9.76 -23.55
N ILE A 280 -9.66 -10.38 -22.51
CA ILE A 280 -10.09 -11.69 -22.01
C ILE A 280 -10.23 -11.65 -20.50
N VAL A 281 -10.86 -12.66 -19.90
CA VAL A 281 -10.91 -12.82 -18.45
C VAL A 281 -9.99 -13.98 -18.04
N ILE A 282 -9.12 -13.72 -17.04
CA ILE A 282 -8.22 -14.72 -16.45
C ILE A 282 -8.40 -14.66 -14.94
N ALA A 283 -8.82 -15.76 -14.32
CA ALA A 283 -9.07 -15.87 -12.89
C ALA A 283 -9.89 -14.68 -12.33
N GLY A 284 -10.99 -14.33 -13.03
CA GLY A 284 -11.90 -13.25 -12.63
C GLY A 284 -11.38 -11.83 -12.89
N ARG A 285 -10.21 -11.65 -13.54
CA ARG A 285 -9.64 -10.35 -13.87
C ARG A 285 -9.61 -10.09 -15.36
N SER A 286 -10.02 -8.88 -15.79
CA SER A 286 -9.83 -8.45 -17.18
C SER A 286 -8.35 -8.42 -17.51
N SER A 287 -8.01 -8.83 -18.74
CA SER A 287 -6.63 -8.90 -19.25
C SER A 287 -6.61 -8.38 -20.66
N HIS A 288 -5.88 -7.30 -20.89
CA HIS A 288 -5.75 -6.65 -22.18
C HIS A 288 -4.41 -7.03 -22.80
N TYR A 289 -4.40 -7.36 -24.09
CA TYR A 289 -3.17 -7.77 -24.76
C TYR A 289 -3.25 -7.59 -26.27
N CYS A 290 -2.10 -7.45 -26.92
CA CYS A 290 -1.99 -7.50 -28.38
C CYS A 290 -1.77 -8.93 -28.85
N PRO A 291 -2.68 -9.53 -29.66
CA PRO A 291 -2.53 -10.92 -30.09
C PRO A 291 -1.37 -11.17 -31.04
N LYS A 292 -0.83 -10.12 -31.69
CA LYS A 292 0.32 -10.20 -32.60
C LYS A 292 1.64 -9.99 -31.88
N CYS A 293 1.74 -9.00 -30.99
CA CYS A 293 2.98 -8.69 -30.28
C CYS A 293 3.28 -9.65 -29.12
N GLN A 294 2.26 -10.26 -28.52
CA GLN A 294 2.41 -11.16 -27.37
C GLN A 294 2.18 -12.62 -27.80
N LYS A 295 3.15 -13.49 -27.49
CA LYS A 295 3.15 -14.92 -27.85
C LYS A 295 3.14 -15.84 -26.64
#